data_b7d9e45e5649d863d5aa60b5a7bd7442
#
_entry.id   b7d9e45e5649d863d5aa60b5a7bd7442
#
_cell.length_a   1.000
_cell.length_b   1.000
_cell.length_c   1.000
_cell.angle_alpha   90.00
_cell.angle_beta   90.00
_cell.angle_gamma   90.00
#
_symmetry.space_group_name_H-M   'P 1'
#
loop_
_entity.id
_entity.type
_entity.pdbx_description
1 polymer ?
#
loop_
_entity_poly.entity_id
_entity_poly.type
_entity_poly.pdbx_seq_one_letter_code
_entity_poly.pdbx_strand_id
1 'polypeptide(L)'
;METIFKTDKNGKKRYFDISVEKLSDGTANIIKKTGMVGGKESVSTIHVKLGYDSALKRAKTMWENQKEIPILPMLANKWEDRHKYISEPFYVQPKIDGVRLLVSNKGGISRTGKIVPGTEHLGKGLKEGEYLDGECYDPNKTFEEITSLFKTNPKALEFHVFDYFDTNQPDLTFDQRLERVTVETKWVKTKKDLPIVHKQYMDAGYEGTMIREPSSVYEIGKRSNYLLKLKDFKTDEYKVIGMRECTGKDVGTPTWVCLTESGQEFTVRPEGTQEKRREMFKNGDKYMGKMLTVKYQNLTDLGVPRFPVGIAFRDYE
;
A
#
# COMPACT_ATOMS: atom_id res chain seq x y z
N MET A 1 -28.87 -1.49 -8.98
CA MET A 1 -28.23 -0.16 -8.80
C MET A 1 -28.18 0.52 -10.15
N GLU A 2 -28.14 1.86 -10.19
CA GLU A 2 -28.02 2.56 -11.49
C GLU A 2 -26.65 2.31 -12.12
N THR A 3 -26.61 2.26 -13.46
CA THR A 3 -25.37 2.13 -14.20
C THR A 3 -24.54 3.41 -14.10
N ILE A 4 -23.26 3.29 -13.72
CA ILE A 4 -22.34 4.42 -13.61
C ILE A 4 -21.59 4.58 -14.94
N PHE A 5 -21.56 5.82 -15.45
CA PHE A 5 -20.78 6.17 -16.62
C PHE A 5 -19.61 7.08 -16.24
N LYS A 6 -18.43 6.81 -16.80
CA LYS A 6 -17.22 7.63 -16.62
C LYS A 6 -16.52 7.83 -17.96
N THR A 7 -15.90 9.00 -18.13
CA THR A 7 -15.02 9.25 -19.29
C THR A 7 -13.58 8.95 -18.88
N ASP A 8 -12.88 8.09 -19.61
CA ASP A 8 -11.47 7.79 -19.35
C ASP A 8 -10.54 8.92 -19.85
N LYS A 9 -9.24 8.83 -19.52
CA LYS A 9 -8.23 9.83 -19.90
C LYS A 9 -8.07 10.06 -21.41
N ASN A 10 -8.63 9.18 -22.23
CA ASN A 10 -8.62 9.26 -23.69
C ASN A 10 -9.97 9.75 -24.25
N GLY A 11 -10.87 10.27 -23.40
CA GLY A 11 -12.20 10.75 -23.80
C GLY A 11 -13.23 9.66 -24.08
N LYS A 12 -12.91 8.38 -23.88
CA LYS A 12 -13.83 7.27 -24.15
C LYS A 12 -14.78 7.04 -22.98
N LYS A 13 -16.08 6.93 -23.27
CA LYS A 13 -17.12 6.68 -22.27
C LYS A 13 -17.14 5.21 -21.88
N ARG A 14 -16.94 4.93 -20.58
CA ARG A 14 -17.00 3.60 -19.98
C ARG A 14 -18.21 3.50 -19.07
N TYR A 15 -18.67 2.27 -18.82
CA TYR A 15 -19.72 2.02 -17.87
C TYR A 15 -19.34 0.95 -16.85
N PHE A 16 -19.99 1.01 -15.70
CA PHE A 16 -19.97 0.01 -14.64
C PHE A 16 -21.41 -0.25 -14.20
N ASP A 17 -21.82 -1.50 -14.30
CA ASP A 17 -23.10 -1.98 -13.82
C ASP A 17 -22.90 -3.11 -12.81
N ILE A 18 -23.75 -3.16 -11.78
CA ILE A 18 -23.67 -4.17 -10.73
C ILE A 18 -25.06 -4.55 -10.24
N SER A 19 -25.31 -5.84 -10.18
CA SER A 19 -26.56 -6.43 -9.71
C SER A 19 -26.31 -7.58 -8.74
N VAL A 20 -27.33 -7.95 -7.99
CA VAL A 20 -27.29 -9.10 -7.06
C VAL A 20 -28.41 -10.03 -7.42
N GLU A 21 -28.06 -11.29 -7.63
CA GLU A 21 -28.98 -12.39 -7.93
C GLU A 21 -29.05 -13.31 -6.72
N LYS A 22 -30.27 -13.58 -6.23
CA LYS A 22 -30.51 -14.56 -5.18
C LYS A 22 -30.58 -15.97 -5.79
N LEU A 23 -29.90 -16.93 -5.18
CA LEU A 23 -29.92 -18.32 -5.62
C LEU A 23 -30.88 -19.15 -4.76
N SER A 24 -31.34 -20.27 -5.32
CA SER A 24 -32.31 -21.19 -4.69
C SER A 24 -31.78 -21.86 -3.41
N ASP A 25 -30.47 -22.00 -3.28
CA ASP A 25 -29.77 -22.56 -2.10
C ASP A 25 -29.58 -21.58 -0.95
N GLY A 26 -30.16 -20.36 -1.05
CA GLY A 26 -30.03 -19.30 -0.04
C GLY A 26 -28.76 -18.44 -0.18
N THR A 27 -27.83 -18.78 -1.07
CA THR A 27 -26.66 -17.98 -1.42
C THR A 27 -27.00 -16.88 -2.43
N ALA A 28 -26.05 -16.06 -2.85
CA ALA A 28 -26.28 -15.03 -3.86
C ALA A 28 -25.03 -14.79 -4.73
N ASN A 29 -25.27 -14.31 -5.94
CA ASN A 29 -24.23 -13.85 -6.85
C ASN A 29 -24.24 -12.32 -6.96
N ILE A 30 -23.05 -11.69 -6.93
CA ILE A 30 -22.86 -10.32 -7.37
C ILE A 30 -22.35 -10.37 -8.80
N ILE A 31 -23.10 -9.80 -9.73
CA ILE A 31 -22.76 -9.74 -11.16
C ILE A 31 -22.27 -8.33 -11.48
N LYS A 32 -21.04 -8.22 -11.98
CA LYS A 32 -20.46 -6.94 -12.44
C LYS A 32 -20.31 -6.96 -13.95
N LYS A 33 -20.76 -5.92 -14.61
CA LYS A 33 -20.57 -5.68 -16.03
C LYS A 33 -19.81 -4.40 -16.25
N THR A 34 -18.75 -4.44 -17.04
CA THR A 34 -17.92 -3.28 -17.35
C THR A 34 -17.54 -3.28 -18.84
N GLY A 35 -17.38 -2.11 -19.40
CA GLY A 35 -16.98 -2.00 -20.79
C GLY A 35 -16.89 -0.56 -21.27
N MET A 36 -16.53 -0.40 -22.54
CA MET A 36 -16.74 0.87 -23.26
C MET A 36 -18.16 0.89 -23.82
N VAL A 37 -18.79 2.05 -23.82
CA VAL A 37 -20.10 2.22 -24.47
C VAL A 37 -19.95 1.92 -25.94
N GLY A 38 -20.73 0.94 -26.45
CA GLY A 38 -20.64 0.44 -27.82
C GLY A 38 -19.45 -0.51 -28.10
N GLY A 39 -18.72 -0.93 -27.06
CA GLY A 39 -17.59 -1.86 -27.16
C GLY A 39 -17.86 -3.21 -26.49
N LYS A 40 -16.81 -4.02 -26.35
CA LYS A 40 -16.88 -5.34 -25.71
C LYS A 40 -17.19 -5.20 -24.22
N GLU A 41 -18.17 -5.97 -23.75
CA GLU A 41 -18.52 -6.11 -22.33
C GLU A 41 -17.64 -7.17 -21.65
N SER A 42 -17.26 -6.88 -20.41
CA SER A 42 -16.64 -7.84 -19.49
C SER A 42 -17.61 -8.10 -18.35
N VAL A 43 -17.95 -9.35 -18.14
CA VAL A 43 -18.83 -9.80 -17.05
C VAL A 43 -18.01 -10.59 -16.03
N SER A 44 -18.18 -10.30 -14.75
CA SER A 44 -17.58 -11.09 -13.67
C SER A 44 -18.60 -11.36 -12.57
N THR A 45 -18.60 -12.60 -12.05
CA THR A 45 -19.52 -13.04 -10.99
C THR A 45 -18.74 -13.34 -9.73
N ILE A 46 -19.27 -12.88 -8.58
CA ILE A 46 -18.73 -13.16 -7.25
C ILE A 46 -19.80 -13.91 -6.47
N HIS A 47 -19.52 -15.16 -6.12
CA HIS A 47 -20.41 -15.97 -5.30
C HIS A 47 -20.29 -15.59 -3.81
N VAL A 48 -21.42 -15.34 -3.14
CA VAL A 48 -21.49 -14.94 -1.72
C VAL A 48 -22.29 -15.96 -0.93
N LYS A 49 -21.59 -16.77 -0.15
CA LYS A 49 -22.18 -17.84 0.68
C LYS A 49 -23.07 -17.31 1.83
N LEU A 50 -22.85 -16.08 2.30
CA LEU A 50 -23.57 -15.46 3.41
C LEU A 50 -24.96 -14.92 3.05
N GLY A 51 -25.48 -15.24 1.86
CA GLY A 51 -26.81 -14.90 1.39
C GLY A 51 -26.98 -13.53 0.76
N TYR A 52 -28.23 -13.24 0.37
CA TYR A 52 -28.58 -12.06 -0.44
C TYR A 52 -28.27 -10.72 0.23
N ASP A 53 -28.57 -10.55 1.51
CA ASP A 53 -28.38 -9.27 2.21
C ASP A 53 -26.89 -8.90 2.33
N SER A 54 -26.05 -9.92 2.60
CA SER A 54 -24.60 -9.76 2.62
C SER A 54 -24.05 -9.39 1.23
N ALA A 55 -24.55 -10.07 0.19
CA ALA A 55 -24.21 -9.77 -1.19
C ALA A 55 -24.66 -8.35 -1.59
N LEU A 56 -25.85 -7.92 -1.18
CA LEU A 56 -26.38 -6.60 -1.47
C LEU A 56 -25.57 -5.50 -0.79
N LYS A 57 -25.22 -5.68 0.49
CA LYS A 57 -24.34 -4.75 1.22
C LYS A 57 -22.98 -4.60 0.52
N ARG A 58 -22.37 -5.73 0.14
CA ARG A 58 -21.09 -5.75 -0.59
C ARG A 58 -21.20 -5.10 -1.97
N ALA A 59 -22.27 -5.38 -2.72
CA ALA A 59 -22.51 -4.78 -4.03
C ALA A 59 -22.71 -3.26 -3.94
N LYS A 60 -23.43 -2.75 -2.94
CA LYS A 60 -23.60 -1.32 -2.67
C LYS A 60 -22.24 -0.65 -2.43
N THR A 61 -21.40 -1.20 -1.56
CA THR A 61 -20.05 -0.68 -1.32
C THR A 61 -19.22 -0.65 -2.61
N MET A 62 -19.31 -1.69 -3.45
CA MET A 62 -18.61 -1.73 -4.73
C MET A 62 -19.12 -0.66 -5.71
N TRP A 63 -20.42 -0.40 -5.71
CA TRP A 63 -21.05 0.63 -6.55
C TRP A 63 -20.70 2.04 -6.09
N GLU A 64 -20.75 2.32 -4.78
CA GLU A 64 -20.33 3.60 -4.21
C GLU A 64 -18.87 3.91 -4.51
N ASN A 65 -17.97 2.92 -4.40
CA ASN A 65 -16.57 3.03 -4.81
C ASN A 65 -16.38 3.40 -6.30
N GLN A 66 -17.40 3.22 -7.13
CA GLN A 66 -17.35 3.60 -8.55
C GLN A 66 -17.97 4.98 -8.82
N LYS A 67 -18.86 5.48 -7.95
CA LYS A 67 -19.52 6.79 -8.16
C LYS A 67 -18.57 7.96 -8.12
N GLU A 68 -17.67 7.98 -7.16
CA GLU A 68 -16.75 9.10 -6.93
C GLU A 68 -15.37 8.77 -7.50
N ILE A 69 -14.66 9.78 -8.00
CA ILE A 69 -13.20 9.64 -8.22
C ILE A 69 -12.59 9.60 -6.83
N PRO A 70 -12.00 8.48 -6.40
CA PRO A 70 -11.51 8.38 -5.03
C PRO A 70 -10.39 9.39 -4.79
N ILE A 71 -10.48 10.11 -3.69
CA ILE A 71 -9.34 10.86 -3.16
C ILE A 71 -8.28 9.82 -2.74
N LEU A 72 -7.10 9.95 -3.31
CA LEU A 72 -5.97 9.06 -3.02
C LEU A 72 -4.92 9.78 -2.17
N PRO A 73 -4.24 9.07 -1.26
CA PRO A 73 -3.24 9.69 -0.41
C PRO A 73 -1.99 10.13 -1.18
N MET A 74 -1.32 11.16 -0.67
CA MET A 74 0.02 11.53 -1.07
C MET A 74 1.00 10.40 -0.77
N LEU A 75 1.91 10.08 -1.69
CA LEU A 75 2.88 9.00 -1.56
C LEU A 75 4.30 9.53 -1.39
N ALA A 76 5.10 8.85 -0.56
CA ALA A 76 6.49 9.19 -0.31
C ALA A 76 7.42 8.69 -1.42
N ASN A 77 8.42 9.49 -1.77
CA ASN A 77 9.63 9.06 -2.47
C ASN A 77 10.65 8.48 -1.47
N LYS A 78 11.76 7.91 -1.97
CA LYS A 78 12.87 7.47 -1.14
C LYS A 78 13.79 8.66 -0.82
N TRP A 79 14.34 8.67 0.40
CA TRP A 79 15.31 9.68 0.82
C TRP A 79 16.54 9.69 -0.07
N GLU A 80 17.08 8.54 -0.40
CA GLU A 80 18.29 8.37 -1.19
C GLU A 80 18.15 9.03 -2.58
N ASP A 81 16.94 9.00 -3.15
CA ASP A 81 16.67 9.49 -4.51
C ASP A 81 16.34 11.00 -4.52
N ARG A 82 15.76 11.53 -3.42
CA ARG A 82 15.08 12.86 -3.44
C ARG A 82 15.44 13.80 -2.30
N HIS A 83 16.42 13.50 -1.45
CA HIS A 83 16.82 14.33 -0.31
C HIS A 83 17.15 15.80 -0.65
N LYS A 84 17.56 16.07 -1.89
CA LYS A 84 17.84 17.42 -2.37
C LYS A 84 16.62 18.37 -2.38
N TYR A 85 15.41 17.84 -2.36
CA TYR A 85 14.17 18.61 -2.35
C TYR A 85 13.71 18.98 -0.93
N ILE A 86 14.38 18.51 0.09
CA ILE A 86 14.11 18.85 1.49
C ILE A 86 15.08 19.93 1.91
N SER A 87 14.53 21.05 2.35
CA SER A 87 15.28 22.17 2.95
C SER A 87 15.70 21.83 4.38
N GLU A 88 16.61 22.58 4.95
CA GLU A 88 16.96 22.53 6.35
C GLU A 88 16.46 23.82 7.02
N PRO A 89 15.81 23.73 8.16
CA PRO A 89 15.41 22.54 8.93
C PRO A 89 14.15 21.86 8.38
N PHE A 90 13.84 20.63 8.84
CA PHE A 90 12.70 19.83 8.37
C PHE A 90 12.08 19.00 9.50
N TYR A 91 10.89 18.44 9.23
CA TYR A 91 10.22 17.54 10.16
C TYR A 91 10.51 16.07 9.87
N VAL A 92 10.52 15.27 10.94
CA VAL A 92 10.56 13.82 10.86
C VAL A 92 9.50 13.19 11.75
N GLN A 93 8.99 12.06 11.30
CA GLN A 93 8.01 11.24 12.00
C GLN A 93 8.48 9.78 11.97
N PRO A 94 8.15 8.95 13.00
CA PRO A 94 8.36 7.51 12.92
C PRO A 94 7.52 6.95 11.78
N LYS A 95 8.09 6.03 11.01
CA LYS A 95 7.35 5.27 10.03
C LYS A 95 6.71 4.06 10.68
N ILE A 96 5.41 4.13 10.88
CA ILE A 96 4.60 3.07 11.50
C ILE A 96 4.38 1.95 10.48
N ASP A 97 4.48 0.69 10.90
CA ASP A 97 4.25 -0.51 10.07
C ASP A 97 2.82 -1.04 10.26
N GLY A 98 1.85 -0.29 9.80
CA GLY A 98 0.44 -0.60 9.89
C GLY A 98 -0.27 -0.61 8.54
N VAL A 99 -1.56 -0.28 8.54
CA VAL A 99 -2.38 -0.16 7.34
C VAL A 99 -2.90 1.26 7.19
N ARG A 100 -2.47 1.93 6.12
CA ARG A 100 -2.84 3.32 5.84
C ARG A 100 -4.32 3.49 5.57
N LEU A 101 -4.88 4.54 6.16
CA LEU A 101 -6.26 4.96 6.01
C LEU A 101 -6.35 6.48 5.82
N LEU A 102 -7.10 6.93 4.82
CA LEU A 102 -7.61 8.29 4.75
C LEU A 102 -9.00 8.32 5.39
N VAL A 103 -9.25 9.29 6.25
CA VAL A 103 -10.54 9.44 6.93
C VAL A 103 -11.17 10.77 6.56
N SER A 104 -12.40 10.73 6.07
CA SER A 104 -13.27 11.89 5.82
C SER A 104 -14.46 11.87 6.78
N ASN A 105 -15.33 12.87 6.70
CA ASN A 105 -16.62 12.90 7.43
C ASN A 105 -17.56 11.71 7.09
N LYS A 106 -17.27 10.98 5.98
CA LYS A 106 -18.00 9.76 5.56
C LYS A 106 -17.36 8.46 6.06
N GLY A 107 -16.22 8.54 6.75
CA GLY A 107 -15.43 7.40 7.21
C GLY A 107 -14.15 7.17 6.40
N GLY A 108 -13.58 5.99 6.54
CA GLY A 108 -12.25 5.66 6.03
C GLY A 108 -12.22 5.19 4.58
N ILE A 109 -11.15 5.57 3.89
CA ILE A 109 -10.83 5.19 2.52
C ILE A 109 -9.42 4.57 2.51
N SER A 110 -9.29 3.39 1.93
CA SER A 110 -7.99 2.71 1.80
C SER A 110 -7.04 3.44 0.86
N ARG A 111 -5.76 3.09 0.90
CA ARG A 111 -4.73 3.61 -0.01
C ARG A 111 -5.09 3.53 -1.51
N THR A 112 -5.97 2.61 -1.89
CA THR A 112 -6.41 2.41 -3.27
C THR A 112 -7.78 3.01 -3.57
N GLY A 113 -8.31 3.84 -2.64
CA GLY A 113 -9.58 4.55 -2.82
C GLY A 113 -10.82 3.71 -2.52
N LYS A 114 -10.70 2.59 -1.82
CA LYS A 114 -11.85 1.76 -1.44
C LYS A 114 -12.36 2.16 -0.06
N ILE A 115 -13.68 2.30 0.09
CA ILE A 115 -14.33 2.52 1.37
C ILE A 115 -13.99 1.36 2.32
N VAL A 116 -13.66 1.70 3.56
CA VAL A 116 -13.38 0.75 4.65
C VAL A 116 -14.50 0.83 5.67
N PRO A 117 -15.48 -0.10 5.63
CA PRO A 117 -16.58 -0.10 6.58
C PRO A 117 -16.13 -0.27 8.03
N GLY A 118 -16.86 0.35 8.96
CA GLY A 118 -16.54 0.28 10.40
C GLY A 118 -15.59 1.37 10.88
N THR A 119 -15.19 2.28 10.02
CA THR A 119 -14.28 3.40 10.32
C THR A 119 -14.99 4.76 10.40
N GLU A 120 -16.31 4.78 10.29
CA GLU A 120 -17.14 6.00 10.25
C GLU A 120 -16.97 6.87 11.51
N HIS A 121 -16.71 6.22 12.64
CA HIS A 121 -16.48 6.89 13.93
C HIS A 121 -15.23 7.79 13.93
N LEU A 122 -14.22 7.49 13.12
CA LEU A 122 -12.97 8.25 13.01
C LEU A 122 -13.17 9.59 12.32
N GLY A 123 -14.20 9.71 11.46
CA GLY A 123 -14.52 10.93 10.74
C GLY A 123 -15.43 11.89 11.49
N LYS A 124 -15.81 11.56 12.75
CA LYS A 124 -16.71 12.39 13.53
C LYS A 124 -16.10 13.76 13.81
N GLY A 125 -16.81 14.82 13.40
CA GLY A 125 -16.37 16.21 13.55
C GLY A 125 -15.57 16.77 12.37
N LEU A 126 -15.23 15.97 11.37
CA LEU A 126 -14.66 16.47 10.11
C LEU A 126 -15.75 17.12 9.25
N LYS A 127 -15.40 18.23 8.62
CA LYS A 127 -16.25 18.90 7.62
C LYS A 127 -16.05 18.24 6.23
N GLU A 128 -16.95 18.54 5.32
CA GLU A 128 -16.78 18.15 3.93
C GLU A 128 -15.53 18.81 3.32
N GLY A 129 -14.67 18.01 2.70
CA GLY A 129 -13.38 18.45 2.17
C GLY A 129 -12.20 18.18 3.10
N GLU A 130 -12.43 17.98 4.39
CA GLU A 130 -11.39 17.66 5.37
C GLU A 130 -11.06 16.15 5.38
N TYR A 131 -9.76 15.84 5.45
CA TYR A 131 -9.25 14.48 5.50
C TYR A 131 -8.12 14.35 6.52
N LEU A 132 -8.19 13.32 7.36
CA LEU A 132 -7.07 12.86 8.16
C LEU A 132 -6.35 11.73 7.39
N ASP A 133 -5.03 11.80 7.35
CA ASP A 133 -4.18 10.77 6.72
C ASP A 133 -3.36 10.09 7.82
N GLY A 134 -3.55 8.81 8.01
CA GLY A 134 -2.96 8.11 9.14
C GLY A 134 -2.74 6.63 8.88
N GLU A 135 -2.25 5.95 9.92
CA GLU A 135 -1.99 4.52 9.95
C GLU A 135 -2.86 3.86 11.01
N CYS A 136 -3.58 2.80 10.66
CA CYS A 136 -4.22 1.90 11.61
C CYS A 136 -3.16 0.93 12.13
N TYR A 137 -2.93 0.91 13.45
CA TYR A 137 -1.82 0.20 14.07
C TYR A 137 -2.16 -0.24 15.50
N ASP A 138 -1.45 -1.26 15.96
CA ASP A 138 -1.41 -1.70 17.36
C ASP A 138 0.01 -2.22 17.64
N PRO A 139 0.76 -1.63 18.58
CA PRO A 139 2.14 -2.02 18.88
C PRO A 139 2.29 -3.44 19.44
N ASN A 140 1.21 -4.04 19.94
CA ASN A 140 1.20 -5.39 20.50
C ASN A 140 0.83 -6.47 19.49
N LYS A 141 0.71 -6.12 18.18
CA LYS A 141 0.28 -7.02 17.12
C LYS A 141 1.28 -7.08 15.97
N THR A 142 1.38 -8.24 15.37
CA THR A 142 2.14 -8.42 14.14
C THR A 142 1.43 -7.72 12.97
N PHE A 143 2.17 -7.44 11.90
CA PHE A 143 1.60 -6.82 10.70
C PHE A 143 0.48 -7.69 10.08
N GLU A 144 0.60 -9.01 10.15
CA GLU A 144 -0.39 -9.98 9.68
C GLU A 144 -1.69 -9.86 10.49
N GLU A 145 -1.61 -9.78 11.81
CA GLU A 145 -2.75 -9.56 12.69
C GLU A 145 -3.41 -8.20 12.45
N ILE A 146 -2.61 -7.13 12.33
CA ILE A 146 -3.10 -5.79 12.00
C ILE A 146 -3.85 -5.81 10.66
N THR A 147 -3.28 -6.45 9.63
CA THR A 147 -3.90 -6.55 8.30
C THR A 147 -5.20 -7.36 8.34
N SER A 148 -5.26 -8.42 9.16
CA SER A 148 -6.46 -9.23 9.38
C SER A 148 -7.54 -8.41 10.08
N LEU A 149 -7.20 -7.75 11.20
CA LEU A 149 -8.12 -6.89 11.95
C LEU A 149 -8.63 -5.71 11.12
N PHE A 150 -7.78 -5.08 10.33
CA PHE A 150 -8.19 -3.99 9.43
C PHE A 150 -9.31 -4.40 8.48
N LYS A 151 -9.34 -5.66 8.05
CA LYS A 151 -10.38 -6.21 7.15
C LYS A 151 -11.65 -6.65 7.88
N THR A 152 -11.51 -7.14 9.12
CA THR A 152 -12.59 -7.80 9.87
C THR A 152 -13.19 -6.91 10.95
N ASN A 153 -12.36 -6.18 11.70
CA ASN A 153 -12.74 -5.30 12.80
C ASN A 153 -11.77 -4.12 12.93
N PRO A 154 -11.81 -3.13 12.02
CA PRO A 154 -10.88 -1.99 12.05
C PRO A 154 -10.96 -1.15 13.33
N LYS A 155 -12.07 -1.22 14.07
CA LYS A 155 -12.25 -0.52 15.37
C LYS A 155 -11.32 -1.03 16.47
N ALA A 156 -10.76 -2.23 16.33
CA ALA A 156 -9.79 -2.79 17.29
C ALA A 156 -8.38 -2.23 17.10
N LEU A 157 -8.14 -1.40 16.09
CA LEU A 157 -6.86 -0.75 15.82
C LEU A 157 -6.93 0.72 16.20
N GLU A 158 -5.82 1.25 16.70
CA GLU A 158 -5.65 2.68 16.91
C GLU A 158 -5.38 3.38 15.58
N PHE A 159 -5.89 4.61 15.42
CA PHE A 159 -5.66 5.42 14.23
C PHE A 159 -4.68 6.55 14.55
N HIS A 160 -3.46 6.44 14.02
CA HIS A 160 -2.37 7.37 14.22
C HIS A 160 -2.29 8.35 13.06
N VAL A 161 -2.72 9.60 13.28
CA VAL A 161 -2.75 10.64 12.24
C VAL A 161 -1.36 11.23 12.06
N PHE A 162 -0.81 11.14 10.85
CA PHE A 162 0.50 11.70 10.50
C PHE A 162 0.41 12.87 9.51
N ASP A 163 -0.76 13.14 8.92
CA ASP A 163 -1.02 14.33 8.11
C ASP A 163 -2.52 14.64 8.08
N TYR A 164 -2.84 15.85 7.62
CA TYR A 164 -4.18 16.34 7.39
C TYR A 164 -4.21 17.14 6.09
N PHE A 165 -5.34 17.21 5.41
CA PHE A 165 -5.54 18.14 4.31
C PHE A 165 -7.02 18.50 4.15
N ASP A 166 -7.24 19.66 3.57
CA ASP A 166 -8.59 20.13 3.22
C ASP A 166 -8.62 20.49 1.73
N THR A 167 -9.53 19.86 0.98
CA THR A 167 -9.71 20.14 -0.45
C THR A 167 -10.22 21.55 -0.73
N ASN A 168 -10.81 22.22 0.28
CA ASN A 168 -11.25 23.62 0.22
C ASN A 168 -10.08 24.59 0.52
N GLN A 169 -8.98 24.10 1.08
CA GLN A 169 -7.76 24.85 1.42
C GLN A 169 -6.51 24.10 0.93
N PRO A 170 -6.35 23.94 -0.40
CA PRO A 170 -5.30 23.08 -0.98
C PRO A 170 -3.87 23.60 -0.74
N ASP A 171 -3.72 24.87 -0.38
CA ASP A 171 -2.42 25.53 -0.20
C ASP A 171 -1.88 25.46 1.24
N LEU A 172 -2.58 24.76 2.16
CA LEU A 172 -2.10 24.56 3.52
C LEU A 172 -0.75 23.82 3.49
N THR A 173 0.25 24.47 4.07
CA THR A 173 1.59 23.86 4.24
C THR A 173 1.60 22.79 5.33
N PHE A 174 2.64 21.94 5.39
CA PHE A 174 2.71 20.93 6.44
C PHE A 174 2.77 21.57 7.85
N ASP A 175 3.46 22.69 8.01
CA ASP A 175 3.45 23.47 9.25
C ASP A 175 2.04 23.81 9.72
N GLN A 176 1.18 24.27 8.82
CA GLN A 176 -0.19 24.65 9.11
C GLN A 176 -1.11 23.44 9.39
N ARG A 177 -0.73 22.26 8.87
CA ARG A 177 -1.48 21.01 9.07
C ARG A 177 -1.11 20.26 10.35
N LEU A 178 0.01 20.62 11.01
CA LEU A 178 0.53 19.93 12.19
C LEU A 178 -0.43 19.86 13.36
N GLU A 179 -1.32 20.83 13.54
CA GLU A 179 -2.27 20.85 14.65
C GLU A 179 -3.22 19.64 14.70
N ARG A 180 -3.40 18.97 13.56
CA ARG A 180 -4.24 17.77 13.41
C ARG A 180 -3.46 16.46 13.49
N VAL A 181 -2.13 16.54 13.59
CA VAL A 181 -1.24 15.37 13.62
C VAL A 181 -1.13 14.82 15.04
N THR A 182 -1.31 13.51 15.20
CA THR A 182 -1.18 12.82 16.50
C THR A 182 0.13 12.03 16.62
N VAL A 183 0.76 11.70 15.50
CA VAL A 183 2.06 11.04 15.47
C VAL A 183 3.15 11.99 15.93
N GLU A 184 4.06 11.52 16.79
CA GLU A 184 5.22 12.30 17.22
C GLU A 184 5.93 12.91 16.00
N THR A 185 6.08 14.24 16.00
CA THR A 185 6.72 14.97 14.91
C THR A 185 7.86 15.79 15.47
N LYS A 186 9.11 15.43 15.10
CA LYS A 186 10.32 16.08 15.57
C LYS A 186 10.87 17.05 14.54
N TRP A 187 11.38 18.18 15.02
CA TRP A 187 12.09 19.15 14.22
C TRP A 187 13.58 18.79 14.15
N VAL A 188 14.13 18.62 12.95
CA VAL A 188 15.53 18.29 12.71
C VAL A 188 16.23 19.46 12.04
N LYS A 189 17.30 19.95 12.64
CA LYS A 189 18.00 21.16 12.20
C LYS A 189 18.75 20.94 10.89
N THR A 190 19.46 19.83 10.78
CA THR A 190 20.31 19.54 9.62
C THR A 190 20.17 18.09 9.16
N LYS A 191 20.46 17.83 7.89
CA LYS A 191 20.46 16.46 7.33
C LYS A 191 21.49 15.55 8.00
N LYS A 192 22.53 16.13 8.62
CA LYS A 192 23.55 15.38 9.39
C LYS A 192 22.98 14.78 10.68
N ASP A 193 21.93 15.37 11.22
CA ASP A 193 21.28 14.87 12.45
C ASP A 193 20.25 13.75 12.15
N LEU A 194 19.84 13.59 10.90
CA LEU A 194 18.84 12.61 10.49
C LEU A 194 19.23 11.16 10.87
N PRO A 195 20.47 10.68 10.68
CA PRO A 195 20.84 9.31 11.05
C PRO A 195 20.66 9.04 12.55
N ILE A 196 20.85 10.04 13.41
CA ILE A 196 20.68 9.91 14.86
C ILE A 196 19.20 9.65 15.18
N VAL A 197 18.30 10.47 14.63
CA VAL A 197 16.86 10.32 14.85
C VAL A 197 16.33 9.06 14.20
N HIS A 198 16.83 8.71 13.02
CA HIS A 198 16.49 7.48 12.33
C HIS A 198 16.83 6.25 13.19
N LYS A 199 18.06 6.23 13.74
CA LYS A 199 18.45 5.16 14.66
C LYS A 199 17.53 5.05 15.88
N GLN A 200 17.13 6.18 16.48
CA GLN A 200 16.20 6.19 17.62
C GLN A 200 14.86 5.53 17.24
N TYR A 201 14.31 5.81 16.04
CA TYR A 201 13.08 5.18 15.57
C TYR A 201 13.27 3.69 15.30
N MET A 202 14.41 3.29 14.71
CA MET A 202 14.71 1.86 14.48
C MET A 202 14.86 1.10 15.80
N ASP A 203 15.56 1.67 16.77
CA ASP A 203 15.74 1.09 18.11
C ASP A 203 14.39 0.97 18.88
N ALA A 204 13.46 1.88 18.61
CA ALA A 204 12.09 1.86 19.13
C ALA A 204 11.14 0.90 18.37
N GLY A 205 11.63 0.17 17.34
CA GLY A 205 10.87 -0.83 16.61
C GLY A 205 10.03 -0.31 15.44
N TYR A 206 10.18 0.96 15.05
CA TYR A 206 9.50 1.49 13.87
C TYR A 206 10.13 0.99 12.57
N GLU A 207 9.37 1.05 11.47
CA GLU A 207 9.78 0.60 10.13
C GLU A 207 10.87 1.49 9.49
N GLY A 208 11.04 2.71 10.00
CA GLY A 208 11.95 3.72 9.47
C GLY A 208 11.54 5.13 9.88
N THR A 209 11.91 6.09 9.04
CA THR A 209 11.63 7.52 9.26
C THR A 209 10.91 8.11 8.05
N MET A 210 9.88 8.90 8.30
CA MET A 210 9.26 9.79 7.32
C MET A 210 9.83 11.18 7.47
N ILE A 211 10.18 11.82 6.36
CA ILE A 211 10.76 13.16 6.31
C ILE A 211 9.82 14.08 5.54
N ARG A 212 9.57 15.28 6.07
CA ARG A 212 8.61 16.24 5.53
C ARG A 212 9.20 17.63 5.38
N GLU A 213 9.00 18.21 4.22
CA GLU A 213 9.30 19.62 3.95
C GLU A 213 8.23 20.50 4.62
N PRO A 214 8.62 21.43 5.54
CA PRO A 214 7.66 22.25 6.30
C PRO A 214 6.70 23.05 5.43
N SER A 215 7.20 23.67 4.37
CA SER A 215 6.46 24.55 3.46
C SER A 215 5.65 23.80 2.40
N SER A 216 5.67 22.46 2.39
CA SER A 216 5.03 21.68 1.33
C SER A 216 3.52 21.57 1.52
N VAL A 217 2.80 21.64 0.41
CA VAL A 217 1.36 21.35 0.34
C VAL A 217 1.11 19.84 0.26
N TYR A 218 -0.12 19.41 0.52
CA TYR A 218 -0.51 18.02 0.36
C TYR A 218 -0.83 17.70 -1.12
N GLU A 219 -0.01 16.87 -1.76
CA GLU A 219 -0.16 16.50 -3.17
C GLU A 219 -1.05 15.27 -3.34
N ILE A 220 -2.38 15.50 -3.39
CA ILE A 220 -3.40 14.44 -3.47
C ILE A 220 -3.11 13.48 -4.64
N GLY A 221 -3.03 12.18 -4.33
CA GLY A 221 -2.84 11.10 -5.31
C GLY A 221 -1.48 11.05 -6.00
N LYS A 222 -0.56 11.94 -5.65
CA LYS A 222 0.77 12.02 -6.27
C LYS A 222 1.86 11.44 -5.36
N ARG A 223 2.98 11.11 -5.98
CA ARG A 223 4.22 10.81 -5.25
C ARG A 223 5.02 12.09 -5.11
N SER A 224 5.13 12.58 -3.86
CA SER A 224 5.75 13.86 -3.55
C SER A 224 7.27 13.78 -3.44
N ASN A 225 7.93 14.85 -3.87
CA ASN A 225 9.35 15.06 -3.59
C ASN A 225 9.59 15.71 -2.21
N TYR A 226 8.52 16.14 -1.54
CA TYR A 226 8.53 16.83 -0.26
C TYR A 226 8.07 15.95 0.91
N LEU A 227 7.71 14.70 0.60
CA LEU A 227 7.45 13.63 1.56
C LEU A 227 8.37 12.46 1.22
N LEU A 228 9.34 12.19 2.08
CA LEU A 228 10.34 11.15 1.85
C LEU A 228 10.28 10.08 2.92
N LYS A 229 10.75 8.89 2.59
CA LYS A 229 10.91 7.77 3.52
C LYS A 229 12.35 7.28 3.53
N LEU A 230 12.88 7.07 4.71
CA LEU A 230 14.16 6.42 4.97
C LEU A 230 13.88 5.08 5.65
N LYS A 231 14.45 4.00 5.14
CA LYS A 231 14.29 2.64 5.66
C LYS A 231 15.62 1.92 5.62
N ASP A 232 15.88 1.13 6.64
CA ASP A 232 16.97 0.18 6.62
C ASP A 232 16.56 -1.10 5.87
N PHE A 233 17.54 -1.70 5.23
CA PHE A 233 17.42 -2.99 4.57
C PHE A 233 18.54 -3.89 5.05
N LYS A 234 18.20 -5.17 5.20
CA LYS A 234 19.16 -6.26 5.47
C LYS A 234 19.42 -7.02 4.18
N THR A 235 20.55 -7.71 4.15
CA THR A 235 20.87 -8.62 3.07
C THR A 235 21.38 -9.91 3.67
N ASP A 236 20.81 -11.04 3.22
CA ASP A 236 21.28 -12.38 3.54
C ASP A 236 21.29 -13.24 2.27
N GLU A 237 21.89 -14.39 2.35
CA GLU A 237 22.03 -15.31 1.23
C GLU A 237 21.13 -16.53 1.42
N TYR A 238 20.37 -16.83 0.36
CA TYR A 238 19.42 -17.94 0.37
C TYR A 238 19.63 -18.83 -0.83
N LYS A 239 19.58 -20.15 -0.60
CA LYS A 239 19.71 -21.14 -1.66
C LYS A 239 18.48 -21.13 -2.56
N VAL A 240 18.68 -21.02 -3.87
CA VAL A 240 17.63 -21.16 -4.87
C VAL A 240 17.34 -22.63 -5.12
N ILE A 241 16.10 -23.03 -4.87
CA ILE A 241 15.64 -24.42 -5.03
C ILE A 241 14.64 -24.59 -6.17
N GLY A 242 14.18 -23.49 -6.76
CA GLY A 242 13.21 -23.52 -7.85
C GLY A 242 13.04 -22.16 -8.53
N MET A 243 12.30 -22.19 -9.63
CA MET A 243 11.92 -21.02 -10.39
C MET A 243 10.45 -21.14 -10.82
N ARG A 244 9.74 -20.03 -10.78
CA ARG A 244 8.36 -19.90 -11.31
C ARG A 244 8.30 -18.71 -12.25
N GLU A 245 7.47 -18.78 -13.26
CA GLU A 245 7.19 -17.64 -14.12
C GLU A 245 6.31 -16.61 -13.42
N CYS A 246 6.64 -15.34 -13.55
CA CYS A 246 5.78 -14.24 -13.10
C CYS A 246 4.51 -14.14 -13.93
N THR A 247 3.44 -13.59 -13.36
CA THR A 247 2.16 -13.35 -14.01
C THR A 247 1.96 -11.89 -14.40
N GLY A 248 0.97 -11.60 -15.25
CA GLY A 248 0.57 -10.25 -15.62
C GLY A 248 1.61 -9.56 -16.50
N LYS A 249 1.98 -8.33 -16.15
CA LYS A 249 2.96 -7.54 -16.95
C LYS A 249 4.39 -8.07 -16.89
N ASP A 250 4.70 -8.95 -15.94
CA ASP A 250 6.03 -9.56 -15.73
C ASP A 250 6.14 -10.97 -16.32
N VAL A 251 5.19 -11.41 -17.17
CA VAL A 251 5.26 -12.67 -17.91
C VAL A 251 6.59 -12.75 -18.68
N GLY A 252 7.23 -13.93 -18.65
CA GLY A 252 8.56 -14.17 -19.22
C GLY A 252 9.72 -13.78 -18.29
N THR A 253 9.44 -13.44 -17.02
CA THR A 253 10.47 -13.17 -16.01
C THR A 253 10.37 -14.12 -14.83
N PRO A 254 11.48 -14.42 -14.11
CA PRO A 254 11.46 -15.40 -13.02
C PRO A 254 10.99 -14.80 -11.71
N THR A 255 10.38 -15.65 -10.91
CA THR A 255 10.35 -15.56 -9.45
C THR A 255 11.10 -16.77 -8.92
N TRP A 256 12.21 -16.54 -8.21
CA TRP A 256 13.01 -17.58 -7.60
C TRP A 256 12.32 -18.13 -6.37
N VAL A 257 12.35 -19.44 -6.18
CA VAL A 257 11.95 -20.09 -4.93
C VAL A 257 13.21 -20.32 -4.12
N CYS A 258 13.26 -19.72 -2.95
CA CYS A 258 14.38 -19.79 -2.03
C CYS A 258 14.00 -20.52 -0.73
N LEU A 259 15.00 -21.05 -0.03
CA LEU A 259 14.83 -21.76 1.22
C LEU A 259 15.49 -20.98 2.36
N THR A 260 14.80 -20.81 3.48
CA THR A 260 15.37 -20.27 4.71
C THR A 260 16.18 -21.38 5.43
N GLU A 261 17.01 -21.01 6.40
CA GLU A 261 17.73 -21.99 7.23
C GLU A 261 16.78 -22.92 8.00
N SER A 262 15.59 -22.42 8.37
CA SER A 262 14.55 -23.21 9.05
C SER A 262 13.74 -24.10 8.08
N GLY A 263 14.08 -24.14 6.79
CA GLY A 263 13.39 -24.95 5.80
C GLY A 263 12.09 -24.36 5.24
N GLN A 264 11.81 -23.07 5.47
CA GLN A 264 10.65 -22.40 4.90
C GLN A 264 10.92 -21.96 3.46
N GLU A 265 10.01 -22.25 2.54
CA GLU A 265 10.06 -21.75 1.18
C GLU A 265 9.51 -20.33 1.08
N PHE A 266 10.17 -19.49 0.31
CA PHE A 266 9.67 -18.16 -0.04
C PHE A 266 10.06 -17.79 -1.46
N THR A 267 9.39 -16.78 -2.02
CA THR A 267 9.62 -16.38 -3.40
C THR A 267 10.27 -15.00 -3.48
N VAL A 268 11.22 -14.85 -4.43
CA VAL A 268 12.03 -13.64 -4.61
C VAL A 268 12.02 -13.23 -6.08
N ARG A 269 11.69 -11.97 -6.35
CA ARG A 269 11.88 -11.39 -7.68
C ARG A 269 13.26 -10.80 -7.81
N PRO A 270 14.00 -11.07 -8.92
CA PRO A 270 15.31 -10.45 -9.14
C PRO A 270 15.16 -8.95 -9.45
N GLU A 271 16.15 -8.19 -9.04
CA GLU A 271 16.33 -6.79 -9.44
C GLU A 271 16.75 -6.71 -10.93
N GLY A 272 16.51 -5.54 -11.53
CA GLY A 272 16.97 -5.24 -12.88
C GLY A 272 15.86 -4.96 -13.88
N THR A 273 16.27 -4.64 -15.11
CA THR A 273 15.34 -4.36 -16.21
C THR A 273 14.56 -5.60 -16.60
N GLN A 274 13.42 -5.40 -17.24
CA GLN A 274 12.59 -6.51 -17.71
C GLN A 274 13.34 -7.43 -18.68
N GLU A 275 14.24 -6.87 -19.50
CA GLU A 275 15.11 -7.64 -20.42
C GLU A 275 16.09 -8.56 -19.68
N LYS A 276 16.82 -8.00 -18.70
CA LYS A 276 17.70 -8.80 -17.83
C LYS A 276 16.97 -9.93 -17.14
N ARG A 277 15.78 -9.63 -16.59
CA ARG A 277 14.95 -10.64 -15.92
C ARG A 277 14.45 -11.71 -16.87
N ARG A 278 14.10 -11.37 -18.12
CA ARG A 278 13.74 -12.34 -19.17
C ARG A 278 14.91 -13.23 -19.54
N GLU A 279 16.12 -12.67 -19.62
CA GLU A 279 17.33 -13.44 -19.86
C GLU A 279 17.60 -14.44 -18.70
N MET A 280 17.44 -13.98 -17.46
CA MET A 280 17.53 -14.87 -16.28
C MET A 280 16.51 -16.02 -16.36
N PHE A 281 15.27 -15.74 -16.79
CA PHE A 281 14.25 -16.77 -16.96
C PHE A 281 14.62 -17.82 -18.00
N LYS A 282 15.10 -17.39 -19.18
CA LYS A 282 15.57 -18.30 -20.25
C LYS A 282 16.74 -19.19 -19.80
N ASN A 283 17.57 -18.69 -18.91
CA ASN A 283 18.76 -19.39 -18.39
C ASN A 283 18.53 -19.92 -16.97
N GLY A 284 17.30 -20.18 -16.57
CA GLY A 284 16.93 -20.51 -15.19
C GLY A 284 17.72 -21.63 -14.55
N ASP A 285 18.00 -22.69 -15.30
CA ASP A 285 18.75 -23.87 -14.83
C ASP A 285 20.15 -23.53 -14.30
N LYS A 286 20.79 -22.48 -14.84
CA LYS A 286 22.13 -22.04 -14.39
C LYS A 286 22.13 -21.47 -12.96
N TYR A 287 20.97 -21.13 -12.43
CA TYR A 287 20.81 -20.52 -11.12
C TYR A 287 20.33 -21.50 -10.06
N MET A 288 19.90 -22.70 -10.46
CA MET A 288 19.45 -23.71 -9.50
C MET A 288 20.59 -24.14 -8.59
N GLY A 289 20.31 -24.22 -7.29
CA GLY A 289 21.28 -24.59 -6.26
C GLY A 289 22.25 -23.48 -5.84
N LYS A 290 22.31 -22.35 -6.57
CA LYS A 290 23.18 -21.22 -6.22
C LYS A 290 22.60 -20.41 -5.04
N MET A 291 23.49 -19.68 -4.37
CA MET A 291 23.13 -18.71 -3.34
C MET A 291 22.75 -17.40 -4.00
N LEU A 292 21.59 -16.88 -3.64
CA LEU A 292 21.07 -15.58 -4.05
C LEU A 292 21.16 -14.61 -2.88
N THR A 293 21.89 -13.51 -3.05
CA THR A 293 21.85 -12.39 -2.11
C THR A 293 20.48 -11.72 -2.22
N VAL A 294 19.72 -11.74 -1.14
CA VAL A 294 18.37 -11.17 -1.04
C VAL A 294 18.40 -9.98 -0.11
N LYS A 295 17.95 -8.84 -0.63
CA LYS A 295 17.68 -7.63 0.15
C LYS A 295 16.25 -7.68 0.65
N TYR A 296 16.06 -7.45 1.94
CA TYR A 296 14.74 -7.46 2.57
C TYR A 296 14.67 -6.44 3.71
N GLN A 297 13.48 -6.17 4.20
CA GLN A 297 13.28 -5.16 5.25
C GLN A 297 13.38 -5.79 6.65
N ASN A 298 12.58 -6.81 6.92
CA ASN A 298 12.52 -7.56 8.18
C ASN A 298 12.20 -9.02 7.88
N LEU A 299 12.24 -9.87 8.90
CA LEU A 299 11.72 -11.23 8.85
C LEU A 299 10.29 -11.27 9.38
N THR A 300 9.50 -12.24 8.92
CA THR A 300 8.24 -12.63 9.56
C THR A 300 8.53 -13.47 10.81
N ASP A 301 7.51 -13.78 11.60
CA ASP A 301 7.64 -14.67 12.79
C ASP A 301 8.16 -16.08 12.41
N LEU A 302 7.97 -16.51 11.16
CA LEU A 302 8.50 -17.76 10.61
C LEU A 302 9.92 -17.63 10.04
N GLY A 303 10.58 -16.48 10.21
CA GLY A 303 11.92 -16.23 9.68
C GLY A 303 11.97 -16.01 8.15
N VAL A 304 10.84 -15.74 7.51
CA VAL A 304 10.76 -15.48 6.07
C VAL A 304 10.99 -13.99 5.78
N PRO A 305 11.87 -13.63 4.81
CA PRO A 305 12.10 -12.26 4.41
C PRO A 305 10.83 -11.51 3.95
N ARG A 306 10.59 -10.31 4.49
CA ARG A 306 9.51 -9.40 4.06
C ARG A 306 9.99 -8.50 2.93
N PHE A 307 9.19 -8.42 1.86
CA PHE A 307 9.50 -7.65 0.65
C PHE A 307 10.85 -7.99 0.00
N PRO A 308 11.15 -9.29 -0.21
CA PRO A 308 12.45 -9.74 -0.69
C PRO A 308 12.68 -9.32 -2.14
N VAL A 309 13.92 -8.89 -2.42
CA VAL A 309 14.41 -8.57 -3.76
C VAL A 309 15.76 -9.25 -3.97
N GLY A 310 15.89 -10.06 -5.02
CA GLY A 310 17.14 -10.72 -5.38
C GLY A 310 18.10 -9.74 -6.03
N ILE A 311 19.28 -9.56 -5.43
CA ILE A 311 20.28 -8.59 -5.86
C ILE A 311 21.31 -9.22 -6.79
N ALA A 312 21.94 -10.31 -6.35
CA ALA A 312 23.00 -10.96 -7.08
C ALA A 312 23.11 -12.44 -6.72
N PHE A 313 23.46 -13.26 -7.69
CA PHE A 313 23.89 -14.63 -7.43
C PHE A 313 25.36 -14.66 -7.01
N ARG A 314 25.66 -15.48 -6.04
CA ARG A 314 27.04 -15.72 -5.63
C ARG A 314 27.58 -16.91 -6.41
N ASP A 315 28.68 -16.71 -7.06
CA ASP A 315 29.50 -17.79 -7.63
C ASP A 315 30.58 -18.09 -6.58
N TYR A 316 30.27 -18.99 -5.67
CA TYR A 316 31.30 -19.62 -4.86
C TYR A 316 31.87 -20.76 -5.68
N GLU A 317 33.14 -20.66 -6.04
CA GLU A 317 33.90 -21.78 -6.61
C GLU A 317 34.11 -22.90 -5.58
#